data_91a109480e2c77f7e3ad418a0b5af13c
#
_entry.id   91a109480e2c77f7e3ad418a0b5af13c
#
_cell.length_a   1.000
_cell.length_b   1.000
_cell.length_c   1.000
_cell.angle_alpha   90.00
_cell.angle_beta   90.00
_cell.angle_gamma   90.00
#
_symmetry.space_group_name_H-M   'P 1'
#
loop_
_entity.id
_entity.type
_entity.pdbx_description
1 polymer ?
#
loop_
_entity_poly.entity_id
_entity_poly.type
_entity_poly.pdbx_seq_one_letter_code
_entity_poly.pdbx_strand_id
1 'polypeptide(L)'
;MYPPEFEEFWLAYPRKIEKKNCYITWKRLSKKAQKEVIVAAKNYRKAMQAECREDEYIKHPKVFINPRKEIWKEFLQEPTKASDDWLRRKIKEGET
;
A
#
# COMPACT_ATOMS: atom_id res chain seq x y z
N MET A 1 -22.76 1.17 -4.63
CA MET A 1 -21.93 2.36 -4.90
C MET A 1 -20.87 2.52 -3.83
N TYR A 2 -19.65 2.81 -4.24
CA TYR A 2 -18.53 2.95 -3.31
C TYR A 2 -18.28 4.41 -2.96
N PRO A 3 -17.85 4.72 -1.72
CA PRO A 3 -17.55 6.11 -1.36
C PRO A 3 -16.35 6.67 -2.12
N PRO A 4 -16.28 8.01 -2.28
CA PRO A 4 -15.18 8.62 -3.04
C PRO A 4 -13.78 8.27 -2.51
N GLU A 5 -13.63 8.16 -1.20
CA GLU A 5 -12.35 7.84 -0.58
C GLU A 5 -11.89 6.44 -0.97
N PHE A 6 -12.81 5.48 -0.99
CA PHE A 6 -12.46 4.13 -1.43
C PHE A 6 -12.10 4.12 -2.91
N GLU A 7 -12.84 4.86 -3.73
CA GLU A 7 -12.53 4.93 -5.15
C GLU A 7 -11.15 5.55 -5.38
N GLU A 8 -10.79 6.55 -4.59
CA GLU A 8 -9.47 7.15 -4.69
C GLU A 8 -8.37 6.12 -4.38
N PHE A 9 -8.55 5.34 -3.31
CA PHE A 9 -7.63 4.25 -3.00
C PHE A 9 -7.57 3.25 -4.14
N TRP A 10 -8.73 2.83 -4.62
CA TRP A 10 -8.80 1.80 -5.66
C TRP A 10 -8.09 2.22 -6.93
N LEU A 11 -8.28 3.47 -7.34
CA LEU A 11 -7.62 3.98 -8.54
C LEU A 11 -6.12 4.10 -8.37
N ALA A 12 -5.68 4.40 -7.16
CA ALA A 12 -4.25 4.53 -6.88
C ALA A 12 -3.54 3.19 -6.76
N TYR A 13 -4.25 2.15 -6.35
CA TYR A 13 -3.62 0.86 -6.11
C TYR A 13 -3.19 0.20 -7.42
N PRO A 14 -1.95 -0.36 -7.50
CA PRO A 14 -1.43 -0.89 -8.76
C PRO A 14 -2.08 -2.19 -9.24
N ARG A 15 -2.63 -3.00 -8.36
CA ARG A 15 -3.28 -4.27 -8.75
C ARG A 15 -4.75 -4.23 -8.37
N LYS A 16 -5.62 -4.24 -9.39
CA LYS A 16 -7.06 -4.04 -9.18
C LYS A 16 -7.83 -5.35 -9.33
N ILE A 17 -7.90 -6.11 -8.24
CA ILE A 17 -8.64 -7.37 -8.20
C ILE A 17 -9.49 -7.45 -6.93
N GLU A 18 -10.58 -8.18 -7.01
CA GLU A 18 -11.49 -8.43 -5.88
C GLU A 18 -11.97 -7.14 -5.19
N LYS A 19 -12.45 -6.21 -5.99
CA LYS A 19 -12.88 -4.89 -5.49
C LYS A 19 -13.87 -4.99 -4.33
N LYS A 20 -14.87 -5.87 -4.47
CA LYS A 20 -15.90 -6.04 -3.44
C LYS A 20 -15.30 -6.50 -2.11
N ASN A 21 -14.42 -7.49 -2.15
CA ASN A 21 -13.78 -8.01 -0.95
C ASN A 21 -12.85 -6.96 -0.34
N CYS A 22 -12.17 -6.20 -1.17
CA CYS A 22 -11.33 -5.11 -0.71
C CYS A 22 -12.17 -4.05 0.01
N TYR A 23 -13.33 -3.73 -0.52
CA TYR A 23 -14.22 -2.75 0.11
C TYR A 23 -14.70 -3.22 1.48
N ILE A 24 -14.99 -4.51 1.63
CA ILE A 24 -15.39 -5.07 2.92
C ILE A 24 -14.28 -4.83 3.95
N THR A 25 -13.05 -5.07 3.57
CA THR A 25 -11.90 -4.81 4.45
C THR A 25 -11.75 -3.31 4.73
N TRP A 26 -11.90 -2.48 3.71
CA TRP A 26 -11.83 -1.02 3.83
C TRP A 26 -12.80 -0.50 4.88
N LYS A 27 -14.03 -1.02 4.90
CA LYS A 27 -15.04 -0.56 5.85
C LYS A 27 -14.66 -0.84 7.29
N ARG A 28 -13.78 -1.80 7.52
CA ARG A 28 -13.32 -2.14 8.87
C ARG A 28 -12.24 -1.19 9.38
N LEU A 29 -11.66 -0.40 8.50
CA LEU A 29 -10.60 0.51 8.87
C LEU A 29 -11.20 1.78 9.49
N SER A 30 -10.46 2.35 10.46
CA SER A 30 -10.81 3.66 10.98
C SER A 30 -10.64 4.72 9.90
N LYS A 31 -11.24 5.90 10.09
CA LYS A 31 -11.07 6.98 9.12
C LYS A 31 -9.61 7.37 8.95
N LYS A 32 -8.86 7.36 10.03
CA LYS A 32 -7.44 7.64 9.97
C LYS A 32 -6.72 6.60 9.10
N ALA A 33 -7.00 5.32 9.32
CA ALA A 33 -6.39 4.26 8.54
C ALA A 33 -6.79 4.33 7.07
N GLN A 34 -8.05 4.69 6.80
CA GLN A 34 -8.51 4.85 5.42
C GLN A 34 -7.71 5.92 4.68
N LYS A 35 -7.43 7.03 5.34
CA LYS A 35 -6.60 8.08 4.74
C LYS A 35 -5.17 7.60 4.54
N GLU A 36 -4.65 6.86 5.49
CA GLU A 36 -3.31 6.31 5.40
C GLU A 36 -3.16 5.34 4.22
N VAL A 37 -4.14 4.46 4.02
CA VAL A 37 -4.02 3.49 2.93
C VAL A 37 -4.09 4.17 1.56
N ILE A 38 -4.76 5.31 1.45
CA ILE A 38 -4.78 6.05 0.19
C ILE A 38 -3.38 6.55 -0.14
N VAL A 39 -2.71 7.18 0.83
CA VAL A 39 -1.33 7.65 0.65
C VAL A 39 -0.41 6.48 0.37
N ALA A 40 -0.54 5.42 1.15
CA ALA A 40 0.31 4.24 1.00
C ALA A 40 0.12 3.58 -0.36
N ALA A 41 -1.10 3.55 -0.88
CA ALA A 41 -1.36 2.98 -2.20
C ALA A 41 -0.63 3.76 -3.30
N LYS A 42 -0.63 5.08 -3.21
CA LYS A 42 0.08 5.91 -4.17
C LYS A 42 1.58 5.65 -4.12
N ASN A 43 2.13 5.55 -2.92
CA ASN A 43 3.54 5.27 -2.74
C ASN A 43 3.91 3.86 -3.19
N TYR A 44 3.06 2.89 -2.87
CA TYR A 44 3.26 1.51 -3.29
C TYR A 44 3.27 1.39 -4.81
N ARG A 45 2.35 2.10 -5.47
CA ARG A 45 2.31 2.12 -6.93
C ARG A 45 3.61 2.66 -7.51
N LYS A 46 4.13 3.75 -6.93
CA LYS A 46 5.41 4.31 -7.38
C LYS A 46 6.55 3.32 -7.18
N ALA A 47 6.58 2.64 -6.03
CA ALA A 47 7.61 1.67 -5.73
C ALA A 47 7.57 0.48 -6.71
N MET A 48 6.36 -0.03 -6.99
CA MET A 48 6.21 -1.15 -7.89
C MET A 48 6.59 -0.76 -9.33
N GLN A 49 6.26 0.45 -9.75
CA GLN A 49 6.64 0.94 -11.07
C GLN A 49 8.15 1.12 -11.19
N ALA A 50 8.78 1.63 -10.14
CA ALA A 50 10.23 1.82 -10.13
C ALA A 50 10.97 0.48 -10.20
N GLU A 51 10.42 -0.54 -9.58
CA GLU A 51 11.02 -1.88 -9.59
C GLU A 51 10.58 -2.72 -10.77
N CYS A 52 9.69 -2.20 -11.61
CA CYS A 52 9.15 -2.91 -12.78
C CYS A 52 8.53 -4.24 -12.39
N ARG A 53 7.82 -4.28 -11.27
CA ARG A 53 7.20 -5.50 -10.77
C ARG A 53 6.00 -5.91 -11.60
N GLU A 54 5.90 -7.21 -11.87
CA GLU A 54 4.73 -7.76 -12.52
C GLU A 54 3.56 -7.87 -11.54
N ASP A 55 2.33 -7.87 -12.07
CA ASP A 55 1.13 -7.89 -11.22
C ASP A 55 1.13 -9.04 -10.23
N GLU A 56 1.63 -10.20 -10.61
CA GLU A 56 1.64 -11.36 -9.71
C GLU A 56 2.47 -11.15 -8.45
N TYR A 57 3.43 -10.22 -8.48
CA TYR A 57 4.25 -9.89 -7.33
C TYR A 57 3.71 -8.75 -6.50
N ILE A 58 2.64 -8.11 -6.97
CA ILE A 58 1.99 -7.02 -6.25
C ILE A 58 0.91 -7.64 -5.36
N LYS A 59 0.88 -7.24 -4.10
CA LYS A 59 -0.08 -7.79 -3.15
C LYS A 59 -1.50 -7.46 -3.55
N HIS A 60 -2.43 -8.37 -3.23
CA HIS A 60 -3.85 -8.09 -3.42
C HIS A 60 -4.25 -6.87 -2.58
N PRO A 61 -5.18 -6.03 -3.09
CA PRO A 61 -5.57 -4.83 -2.32
C PRO A 61 -6.08 -5.16 -0.93
N LYS A 62 -6.86 -6.22 -0.77
CA LYS A 62 -7.39 -6.60 0.53
C LYS A 62 -6.31 -7.01 1.52
N VAL A 63 -5.21 -7.56 1.03
CA VAL A 63 -4.07 -7.93 1.88
C VAL A 63 -3.32 -6.67 2.30
N PHE A 64 -3.12 -5.75 1.37
CA PHE A 64 -2.40 -4.51 1.62
C PHE A 64 -3.06 -3.68 2.73
N ILE A 65 -4.39 -3.64 2.76
CA ILE A 65 -5.14 -2.86 3.74
C ILE A 65 -5.65 -3.68 4.91
N ASN A 66 -5.16 -4.92 5.06
CA ASN A 66 -5.58 -5.78 6.16
C ASN A 66 -5.14 -5.16 7.50
N PRO A 67 -6.10 -4.86 8.40
CA PRO A 67 -5.75 -4.19 9.67
C PRO A 67 -4.89 -5.02 10.60
N ARG A 68 -4.87 -6.33 10.42
CA ARG A 68 -4.03 -7.19 11.24
C ARG A 68 -2.56 -7.15 10.82
N LYS A 69 -2.31 -6.99 9.50
CA LYS A 69 -0.95 -6.99 8.97
C LYS A 69 -0.38 -5.59 8.82
N GLU A 70 -1.22 -4.61 8.62
CA GLU A 70 -0.84 -3.20 8.51
C GLU A 70 0.30 -2.95 7.51
N ILE A 71 0.27 -3.67 6.40
CA ILE A 71 1.33 -3.57 5.39
C ILE A 71 1.45 -2.15 4.84
N TRP A 72 0.33 -1.43 4.74
CA TRP A 72 0.33 -0.07 4.20
C TRP A 72 1.22 0.88 5.00
N LYS A 73 1.46 0.60 6.26
CA LYS A 73 2.27 1.48 7.10
C LYS A 73 3.71 1.59 6.64
N GLU A 74 4.19 0.57 5.94
CA GLU A 74 5.54 0.60 5.36
C GLU A 74 5.66 1.56 4.20
N PHE A 75 4.53 1.99 3.64
CA PHE A 75 4.50 2.82 2.45
C PHE A 75 3.92 4.21 2.70
N LEU A 76 3.91 4.66 3.95
CA LEU A 76 3.41 5.98 4.27
C LEU A 76 4.38 7.09 3.87
N GLN A 77 5.63 6.76 3.63
CA GLN A 77 6.65 7.70 3.17
C GLN A 77 6.96 7.44 1.70
N GLU A 78 7.26 8.53 0.96
CA GLU A 78 7.60 8.38 -0.45
C GLU A 78 8.87 7.55 -0.63
N PRO A 79 8.87 6.60 -1.58
CA PRO A 79 10.02 5.74 -1.76
C PRO A 79 11.22 6.41 -2.41
N THR A 80 11.02 7.49 -3.17
CA THR A 80 12.06 8.04 -4.01
C THR A 80 13.19 8.75 -3.28
N LYS A 81 12.86 9.56 -2.28
CA LYS A 81 13.89 10.31 -1.56
C LYS A 81 14.46 9.56 -0.38
N ALA A 82 13.68 8.64 0.16
CA ALA A 82 14.11 7.86 1.31
C ALA A 82 14.72 6.53 0.94
N SER A 83 14.83 6.22 -0.36
CA SER A 83 15.25 4.91 -0.80
C SER A 83 16.64 4.52 -0.29
N ASP A 84 17.59 5.44 -0.34
CA ASP A 84 18.94 5.15 0.14
C ASP A 84 18.98 4.95 1.65
N ASP A 85 18.28 5.80 2.38
CA ASP A 85 18.20 5.67 3.84
C ASP A 85 17.49 4.38 4.24
N TRP A 86 16.42 4.04 3.50
CA TRP A 86 15.68 2.82 3.73
C TRP A 86 16.56 1.58 3.51
N LEU A 87 17.34 1.59 2.44
CA LEU A 87 18.27 0.50 2.12
C LEU A 87 19.35 0.39 3.19
N ARG A 88 19.88 1.50 3.65
CA ARG A 88 20.87 1.52 4.71
C ARG A 88 20.33 0.93 6.00
N ARG A 89 19.09 1.26 6.35
CA ARG A 89 18.45 0.69 7.52
C ARG A 89 18.32 -0.81 7.41
N LYS A 90 17.87 -1.29 6.26
CA LYS A 90 17.72 -2.73 6.06
C LYS A 90 19.05 -3.47 6.15
N ILE A 91 20.09 -2.88 5.60
CA ILE A 91 21.40 -3.47 5.67
C ILE A 91 21.88 -3.56 7.12
N LYS A 92 21.71 -2.49 7.88
CA LYS A 92 22.07 -2.49 9.30
C LYS A 92 21.29 -3.52 10.10
N GLU A 93 20.01 -3.61 9.85
CA GLU A 93 19.18 -4.59 10.54
C GLU A 93 19.56 -6.00 10.17
N GLY A 94 19.95 -6.20 8.92
CA GLY A 94 20.41 -7.50 8.46
C GLY A 94 21.74 -7.93 9.06
N GLU A 95 22.57 -6.99 9.44
CA GLU A 95 23.87 -7.27 10.04
C GLU A 95 23.79 -7.60 11.52
N THR A 96 22.73 -7.21 12.15
CA THR A 96 22.53 -7.52 13.56
C THR A 96 21.74 -8.78 13.77
#